data_1c78b4f9e742d35f28b4abb13935f216
#
_entry.id   1c78b4f9e742d35f28b4abb13935f216
#
_cell.length_a   1.000
_cell.length_b   1.000
_cell.length_c   1.000
_cell.angle_alpha   90.00
_cell.angle_beta   90.00
_cell.angle_gamma   90.00
#
_symmetry.space_group_name_H-M   'P 1'
#
loop_
_entity.id
_entity.type
_entity.pdbx_description
1 polymer ?
#
loop_
_entity_poly.entity_id
_entity_poly.type
_entity_poly.pdbx_seq_one_letter_code
_entity_poly.pdbx_strand_id
1 'polypeptide(L)'
;MFLNAALILSTLLLAPIMIPCVMKGPVAAFTEIMAGEGVDMPAPVMTHPFVVHVLVIDMGKNFLCMALGLYAALLTSHLPTKKAVALLLACQSSWAMFVAWGFASPKVEDATKPYLEIMMTPLLIGVCAVPILLLVSSALLASEPTKSKKK
;
A
#
# COMPACT_ATOMS: atom_id res chain seq x y z
N MET A 1 -5.42 -17.81 -12.65
CA MET A 1 -6.26 -16.64 -12.99
C MET A 1 -6.42 -15.70 -11.78
N PHE A 2 -6.88 -16.16 -10.64
CA PHE A 2 -7.11 -15.33 -9.44
C PHE A 2 -5.89 -14.52 -8.95
N LEU A 3 -4.69 -15.14 -8.92
CA LEU A 3 -3.48 -14.44 -8.46
C LEU A 3 -3.12 -13.23 -9.34
N ASN A 4 -3.27 -13.34 -10.67
CA ASN A 4 -3.04 -12.19 -11.57
C ASN A 4 -4.06 -11.09 -11.31
N ALA A 5 -5.33 -11.44 -11.15
CA ALA A 5 -6.38 -10.47 -10.83
C ALA A 5 -6.11 -9.76 -9.48
N ALA A 6 -5.69 -10.52 -8.47
CA ALA A 6 -5.32 -9.97 -7.17
C ALA A 6 -4.14 -9.00 -7.26
N LEU A 7 -3.09 -9.34 -8.00
CA LEU A 7 -1.93 -8.47 -8.24
C LEU A 7 -2.32 -7.18 -8.97
N ILE A 8 -3.12 -7.29 -10.02
CA ILE A 8 -3.60 -6.12 -10.78
C ILE A 8 -4.48 -5.23 -9.90
N LEU A 9 -5.45 -5.81 -9.21
CA LEU A 9 -6.38 -5.06 -8.37
C LEU A 9 -5.66 -4.34 -7.24
N SER A 10 -4.76 -5.04 -6.53
CA SER A 10 -3.97 -4.44 -5.46
C SER A 10 -3.06 -3.31 -5.97
N THR A 11 -2.55 -3.44 -7.19
CA THR A 11 -1.76 -2.37 -7.84
C THR A 11 -2.64 -1.18 -8.21
N LEU A 12 -3.83 -1.41 -8.77
CA LEU A 12 -4.76 -0.35 -9.15
C LEU A 12 -5.31 0.41 -7.95
N LEU A 13 -5.43 -0.23 -6.78
CA LEU A 13 -5.83 0.44 -5.54
C LEU A 13 -4.82 1.48 -5.06
N LEU A 14 -3.56 1.39 -5.49
CA LEU A 14 -2.55 2.41 -5.19
C LEU A 14 -2.60 3.61 -6.14
N ALA A 15 -3.17 3.47 -7.32
CA ALA A 15 -3.16 4.50 -8.36
C ALA A 15 -3.81 5.83 -7.92
N PRO A 16 -4.97 5.86 -7.22
CA PRO A 16 -5.58 7.10 -6.74
C PRO A 16 -4.69 7.91 -5.80
N ILE A 17 -3.79 7.24 -5.07
CA ILE A 17 -2.82 7.87 -4.17
C ILE A 17 -1.58 8.29 -4.96
N MET A 18 -1.10 7.43 -5.84
CA MET A 18 0.17 7.63 -6.53
C MET A 18 0.11 8.68 -7.62
N ILE A 19 -0.99 8.78 -8.37
CA ILE A 19 -1.13 9.78 -9.44
C ILE A 19 -1.00 11.21 -8.89
N PRO A 20 -1.77 11.63 -7.86
CA PRO A 20 -1.57 12.94 -7.24
C PRO A 20 -0.17 13.15 -6.68
N CYS A 21 0.44 12.11 -6.06
CA CYS A 21 1.80 12.21 -5.52
C CYS A 21 2.85 12.52 -6.59
N VAL A 22 2.73 11.93 -7.77
CA VAL A 22 3.63 12.22 -8.90
C VAL A 22 3.42 13.62 -9.46
N MET A 23 2.17 14.08 -9.50
CA MET A 23 1.83 15.38 -10.10
C MET A 23 2.14 16.57 -9.19
N LYS A 24 1.92 16.45 -7.89
CA LYS A 24 1.91 17.56 -6.92
C LYS A 24 2.94 17.40 -5.80
N GLY A 25 3.57 16.24 -5.71
CA GLY A 25 4.41 15.83 -4.58
C GLY A 25 3.62 15.18 -3.45
N PRO A 26 4.28 14.37 -2.59
CA PRO A 26 3.61 13.52 -1.61
C PRO A 26 2.85 14.30 -0.54
N VAL A 27 3.40 15.41 -0.07
CA VAL A 27 2.77 16.25 0.99
C VAL A 27 1.48 16.89 0.48
N ALA A 28 1.54 17.56 -0.68
CA ALA A 28 0.37 18.23 -1.27
C ALA A 28 -0.73 17.23 -1.65
N ALA A 29 -0.35 16.09 -2.23
CA ALA A 29 -1.28 15.03 -2.57
C ALA A 29 -1.97 14.45 -1.34
N PHE A 30 -1.22 14.16 -0.28
CA PHE A 30 -1.78 13.64 0.96
C PHE A 30 -2.74 14.64 1.62
N THR A 31 -2.38 15.93 1.68
CA THR A 31 -3.24 16.99 2.20
C THR A 31 -4.56 17.06 1.43
N GLU A 32 -4.52 16.98 0.10
CA GLU A 32 -5.71 17.04 -0.73
C GLU A 32 -6.61 15.79 -0.57
N ILE A 33 -6.02 14.60 -0.48
CA ILE A 33 -6.75 13.36 -0.22
C ILE A 33 -7.46 13.45 1.14
N MET A 34 -6.79 13.91 2.18
CA MET A 34 -7.38 14.06 3.51
C MET A 34 -8.49 15.12 3.53
N ALA A 35 -8.30 16.24 2.85
CA ALA A 35 -9.34 17.27 2.72
C ALA A 35 -10.57 16.73 1.98
N GLY A 36 -10.41 15.86 0.98
CA GLY A 36 -11.48 15.16 0.29
C GLY A 36 -12.30 14.23 1.21
N GLU A 37 -11.66 13.68 2.24
CA GLU A 37 -12.31 12.86 3.28
C GLU A 37 -12.87 13.71 4.46
N GLY A 38 -12.86 15.04 4.32
CA GLY A 38 -13.33 15.95 5.36
C GLY A 38 -12.38 16.13 6.54
N VAL A 39 -11.12 15.73 6.37
CA VAL A 39 -10.08 15.87 7.40
C VAL A 39 -9.17 17.03 7.06
N ASP A 40 -9.19 18.07 7.87
CA ASP A 40 -8.28 19.21 7.74
C ASP A 40 -6.95 18.91 8.47
N MET A 41 -5.87 18.84 7.69
CA MET A 41 -4.53 18.55 8.21
C MET A 41 -3.84 19.86 8.63
N PRO A 42 -3.51 20.01 9.95
CA PRO A 42 -2.83 21.22 10.42
C PRO A 42 -1.48 21.43 9.70
N ALA A 43 -1.23 22.64 9.23
CA ALA A 43 0.01 22.99 8.55
C ALA A 43 1.30 22.62 9.34
N PRO A 44 1.38 22.79 10.67
CA PRO A 44 2.54 22.36 11.43
C PRO A 44 2.82 20.85 11.35
N VAL A 45 1.77 20.02 11.24
CA VAL A 45 1.91 18.56 11.05
C VAL A 45 2.49 18.25 9.68
N MET A 46 1.93 18.88 8.64
CA MET A 46 2.32 18.61 7.23
C MET A 46 3.70 19.17 6.88
N THR A 47 4.22 20.11 7.65
CA THR A 47 5.60 20.62 7.50
C THR A 47 6.60 19.96 8.44
N HIS A 48 6.14 19.09 9.35
CA HIS A 48 7.03 18.42 10.30
C HIS A 48 7.99 17.48 9.54
N PRO A 49 9.32 17.58 9.76
CA PRO A 49 10.32 16.83 8.99
C PRO A 49 10.08 15.32 8.97
N PHE A 50 9.63 14.76 10.10
CA PHE A 50 9.30 13.35 10.21
C PHE A 50 8.13 12.95 9.28
N VAL A 51 7.04 13.72 9.27
CA VAL A 51 5.86 13.44 8.43
C VAL A 51 6.23 13.53 6.96
N VAL A 52 6.95 14.58 6.56
CA VAL A 52 7.45 14.74 5.18
C VAL A 52 8.32 13.55 4.77
N HIS A 53 9.23 13.13 5.63
CA HIS A 53 10.12 11.99 5.36
C HIS A 53 9.35 10.68 5.18
N VAL A 54 8.39 10.39 6.06
CA VAL A 54 7.52 9.21 5.95
C VAL A 54 6.72 9.22 4.65
N LEU A 55 6.12 10.34 4.27
CA LEU A 55 5.35 10.46 3.03
C LEU A 55 6.22 10.24 1.78
N VAL A 56 7.45 10.76 1.76
CA VAL A 56 8.40 10.56 0.64
C VAL A 56 8.80 9.09 0.52
N ILE A 57 9.15 8.44 1.64
CA ILE A 57 9.49 7.01 1.66
C ILE A 57 8.30 6.17 1.19
N ASP A 58 7.11 6.47 1.70
CA ASP A 58 5.88 5.74 1.36
C ASP A 58 5.55 5.86 -0.13
N MET A 59 5.72 7.04 -0.71
CA MET A 59 5.58 7.25 -2.15
C MET A 59 6.53 6.35 -2.95
N GLY A 60 7.83 6.37 -2.64
CA GLY A 60 8.83 5.57 -3.35
C GLY A 60 8.57 4.07 -3.24
N LYS A 61 8.21 3.61 -2.05
CA LYS A 61 7.83 2.22 -1.76
C LYS A 61 6.59 1.79 -2.55
N ASN A 62 5.53 2.60 -2.55
CA ASN A 62 4.30 2.30 -3.27
C ASN A 62 4.54 2.27 -4.79
N PHE A 63 5.37 3.14 -5.32
CA PHE A 63 5.75 3.14 -6.73
C PHE A 63 6.46 1.84 -7.13
N LEU A 64 7.42 1.40 -6.31
CA LEU A 64 8.11 0.11 -6.52
C LEU A 64 7.12 -1.07 -6.46
N CYS A 65 6.19 -1.05 -5.50
CA CYS A 65 5.17 -2.09 -5.37
C CYS A 65 4.24 -2.15 -6.59
N MET A 66 3.83 -1.01 -7.12
CA MET A 66 3.04 -0.95 -8.36
C MET A 66 3.81 -1.58 -9.54
N ALA A 67 5.06 -1.21 -9.71
CA ALA A 67 5.90 -1.75 -10.79
C ALA A 67 6.08 -3.27 -10.68
N LEU A 68 6.39 -3.77 -9.48
CA LEU A 68 6.53 -5.20 -9.21
C LEU A 68 5.22 -5.97 -9.38
N GLY A 69 4.10 -5.42 -8.93
CA GLY A 69 2.78 -6.02 -9.08
C GLY A 69 2.37 -6.17 -10.54
N LEU A 70 2.55 -5.12 -11.35
CA LEU A 70 2.29 -5.17 -12.79
C LEU A 70 3.24 -6.12 -13.52
N TYR A 71 4.53 -6.09 -13.19
CA TYR A 71 5.50 -7.04 -13.74
C TYR A 71 5.08 -8.49 -13.47
N ALA A 72 4.77 -8.80 -12.21
CA ALA A 72 4.37 -10.15 -11.83
C ALA A 72 3.06 -10.59 -12.49
N ALA A 73 2.10 -9.67 -12.64
CA ALA A 73 0.81 -9.99 -13.24
C ALA A 73 0.89 -10.20 -14.75
N LEU A 74 1.63 -9.34 -15.47
CA LEU A 74 1.56 -9.20 -16.91
C LEU A 74 2.75 -9.83 -17.66
N LEU A 75 3.96 -9.76 -17.06
CA LEU A 75 5.20 -10.06 -17.78
C LEU A 75 5.85 -11.39 -17.36
N THR A 76 5.44 -12.03 -16.28
CA THR A 76 5.96 -13.35 -15.90
C THR A 76 4.87 -14.40 -15.89
N SER A 77 5.19 -15.61 -16.38
CA SER A 77 4.36 -16.79 -16.22
C SER A 77 4.79 -17.68 -15.03
N HIS A 78 5.94 -17.37 -14.41
CA HIS A 78 6.53 -18.17 -13.34
C HIS A 78 5.75 -18.03 -12.04
N LEU A 79 5.02 -19.06 -11.64
CA LEU A 79 4.13 -19.04 -10.47
C LEU A 79 4.84 -18.73 -9.15
N PRO A 80 6.02 -19.29 -8.82
CA PRO A 80 6.76 -18.94 -7.62
C PRO A 80 7.08 -17.45 -7.53
N THR A 81 7.49 -16.82 -8.64
CA THR A 81 7.73 -15.36 -8.69
C THR A 81 6.47 -14.56 -8.38
N LYS A 82 5.33 -14.94 -8.97
CA LYS A 82 4.04 -14.28 -8.68
C LYS A 82 3.65 -14.38 -7.21
N LYS A 83 3.82 -15.56 -6.62
CA LYS A 83 3.55 -15.77 -5.18
C LYS A 83 4.47 -14.92 -4.31
N ALA A 84 5.77 -14.90 -4.60
CA ALA A 84 6.74 -14.10 -3.87
C ALA A 84 6.41 -12.60 -3.93
N VAL A 85 6.07 -12.09 -5.11
CA VAL A 85 5.65 -10.69 -5.27
C VAL A 85 4.34 -10.41 -4.52
N ALA A 86 3.34 -11.30 -4.58
CA ALA A 86 2.09 -11.12 -3.85
C ALA A 86 2.32 -11.06 -2.33
N LEU A 87 3.18 -11.92 -1.78
CA LEU A 87 3.53 -11.89 -0.37
C LEU A 87 4.32 -10.63 -0.01
N LEU A 88 5.24 -10.19 -0.87
CA LEU A 88 5.98 -8.93 -0.67
C LEU A 88 5.02 -7.73 -0.63
N LEU A 89 4.05 -7.65 -1.54
CA LEU A 89 3.03 -6.59 -1.54
C LEU A 89 2.13 -6.66 -0.30
N ALA A 90 1.78 -7.85 0.17
CA ALA A 90 1.03 -8.02 1.41
C ALA A 90 1.84 -7.56 2.63
N CYS A 91 3.13 -7.91 2.71
CA CYS A 91 4.03 -7.43 3.76
C CYS A 91 4.16 -5.90 3.74
N GLN A 92 4.24 -5.31 2.56
CA GLN A 92 4.30 -3.86 2.40
C GLN A 92 3.03 -3.17 2.91
N SER A 93 1.85 -3.71 2.59
CA SER A 93 0.59 -3.18 3.11
C SER A 93 0.48 -3.35 4.64
N SER A 94 1.00 -4.45 5.19
CA SER A 94 1.09 -4.68 6.62
C SER A 94 2.03 -3.71 7.32
N TRP A 95 3.12 -3.31 6.64
CA TRP A 95 4.07 -2.33 7.17
C TRP A 95 3.42 -0.98 7.45
N ALA A 96 2.54 -0.50 6.58
CA ALA A 96 1.81 0.75 6.80
C ALA A 96 0.96 0.69 8.08
N MET A 97 0.28 -0.44 8.33
CA MET A 97 -0.48 -0.67 9.56
C MET A 97 0.42 -0.76 10.80
N PHE A 98 1.55 -1.45 10.68
CA PHE A 98 2.52 -1.60 11.78
C PHE A 98 3.15 -0.25 12.16
N VAL A 99 3.51 0.57 11.17
CA VAL A 99 4.04 1.92 11.39
C VAL A 99 3.00 2.79 12.09
N ALA A 100 1.75 2.79 11.60
CA ALA A 100 0.67 3.54 12.24
C ALA A 100 0.47 3.12 13.69
N TRP A 101 0.45 1.81 13.98
CA TRP A 101 0.29 1.27 15.32
C TRP A 101 1.49 1.55 16.25
N GLY A 102 2.71 1.39 15.73
CA GLY A 102 3.94 1.63 16.49
C GLY A 102 4.13 3.10 16.90
N PHE A 103 3.66 4.02 16.06
CA PHE A 103 3.71 5.46 16.32
C PHE A 103 2.56 5.99 17.19
N ALA A 104 1.52 5.22 17.42
CA ALA A 104 0.52 5.50 18.46
C ALA A 104 1.09 5.39 19.89
N SER A 105 2.40 5.15 20.03
CA SER A 105 3.14 5.09 21.29
C SER A 105 3.16 6.47 21.99
N PRO A 106 3.11 6.52 23.33
CA PRO A 106 3.17 7.77 24.10
C PRO A 106 4.48 8.58 23.96
N LYS A 107 5.45 8.07 23.21
CA LYS A 107 6.72 8.74 22.91
C LYS A 107 6.70 9.65 21.68
N VAL A 108 5.57 9.70 20.96
CA VAL A 108 5.45 10.54 19.77
C VAL A 108 5.18 11.98 20.17
N GLU A 109 5.84 12.91 19.49
CA GLU A 109 5.65 14.35 19.70
C GLU A 109 4.17 14.74 19.50
N ASP A 110 3.68 15.63 20.35
CA ASP A 110 2.29 16.10 20.28
C ASP A 110 1.92 16.69 18.92
N ALA A 111 2.86 17.30 18.23
CA ALA A 111 2.66 17.85 16.89
C ALA A 111 2.33 16.79 15.82
N THR A 112 2.73 15.52 16.01
CA THR A 112 2.49 14.43 15.06
C THR A 112 1.28 13.57 15.40
N LYS A 113 0.70 13.72 16.60
CA LYS A 113 -0.49 12.96 17.04
C LYS A 113 -1.66 13.01 16.03
N PRO A 114 -2.06 14.18 15.51
CA PRO A 114 -3.16 14.25 14.55
C PRO A 114 -2.91 13.41 13.28
N TYR A 115 -1.66 13.38 12.79
CA TYR A 115 -1.29 12.54 11.64
C TYR A 115 -1.48 11.05 11.95
N LEU A 116 -1.07 10.62 13.14
CA LEU A 116 -1.18 9.21 13.55
C LEU A 116 -2.63 8.79 13.79
N GLU A 117 -3.44 9.65 14.37
CA GLU A 117 -4.87 9.39 14.56
C GLU A 117 -5.57 9.16 13.21
N ILE A 118 -5.22 9.96 12.19
CA ILE A 118 -5.75 9.80 10.84
C ILE A 118 -5.29 8.48 10.20
N MET A 119 -4.02 8.10 10.40
CA MET A 119 -3.48 6.83 9.89
C MET A 119 -4.13 5.61 10.55
N MET A 120 -4.81 5.76 11.67
CA MET A 120 -5.57 4.71 12.36
C MET A 120 -7.05 4.70 12.00
N THR A 121 -7.51 5.50 11.04
CA THR A 121 -8.92 5.51 10.64
C THR A 121 -9.36 4.17 10.02
N PRO A 122 -10.63 3.77 10.19
CA PRO A 122 -11.17 2.56 9.56
C PRO A 122 -10.97 2.51 8.04
N LEU A 123 -10.99 3.68 7.38
CA LEU A 123 -10.74 3.80 5.95
C LEU A 123 -9.34 3.31 5.59
N LEU A 124 -8.31 3.81 6.25
CA LEU A 124 -6.92 3.44 5.98
C LEU A 124 -6.63 1.99 6.37
N ILE A 125 -7.21 1.50 7.47
CA ILE A 125 -7.16 0.09 7.85
C ILE A 125 -7.76 -0.76 6.72
N GLY A 126 -8.93 -0.38 6.18
CA GLY A 126 -9.59 -1.08 5.08
C GLY A 126 -8.73 -1.11 3.81
N VAL A 127 -8.14 0.03 3.42
CA VAL A 127 -7.26 0.14 2.26
C VAL A 127 -6.01 -0.73 2.40
N CYS A 128 -5.52 -0.97 3.62
CA CYS A 128 -4.39 -1.86 3.86
C CYS A 128 -4.82 -3.34 3.98
N ALA A 129 -5.89 -3.61 4.73
CA ALA A 129 -6.32 -4.98 5.05
C ALA A 129 -6.86 -5.74 3.83
N VAL A 130 -7.61 -5.08 2.96
CA VAL A 130 -8.19 -5.72 1.76
C VAL A 130 -7.12 -6.27 0.82
N PRO A 131 -6.08 -5.50 0.42
CA PRO A 131 -4.98 -6.03 -0.37
C PRO A 131 -4.25 -7.19 0.31
N ILE A 132 -4.02 -7.13 1.63
CA ILE A 132 -3.37 -8.21 2.37
C ILE A 132 -4.16 -9.52 2.23
N LEU A 133 -5.45 -9.47 2.56
CA LEU A 133 -6.32 -10.65 2.48
C LEU A 133 -6.40 -11.19 1.04
N LEU A 134 -6.56 -10.31 0.06
CA LEU A 134 -6.66 -10.68 -1.34
C LEU A 134 -5.37 -11.33 -1.86
N LEU A 135 -4.22 -10.74 -1.57
CA LEU A 135 -2.92 -11.22 -2.06
C LEU A 135 -2.51 -12.52 -1.37
N VAL A 136 -2.64 -12.61 -0.05
CA VAL A 136 -2.27 -13.82 0.70
C VAL A 136 -3.16 -15.00 0.31
N SER A 137 -4.50 -14.82 0.32
CA SER A 137 -5.41 -15.89 -0.06
C SER A 137 -5.20 -16.34 -1.50
N SER A 138 -5.00 -15.40 -2.44
CA SER A 138 -4.73 -15.73 -3.84
C SER A 138 -3.41 -16.46 -4.04
N ALA A 139 -2.36 -16.10 -3.29
CA ALA A 139 -1.07 -16.77 -3.34
C ALA A 139 -1.12 -18.20 -2.77
N LEU A 140 -1.89 -18.40 -1.69
CA LEU A 140 -2.09 -19.73 -1.08
C LEU A 140 -2.92 -20.66 -1.98
N LEU A 141 -3.97 -20.14 -2.61
CA LEU A 141 -4.85 -20.91 -3.48
C LEU A 141 -4.27 -21.17 -4.88
N ALA A 142 -3.26 -20.41 -5.29
CA ALA A 142 -2.65 -20.59 -6.60
C ALA A 142 -1.87 -21.92 -6.68
N SER A 143 -2.26 -22.78 -7.59
CA SER A 143 -1.59 -24.04 -7.92
C SER A 143 -1.04 -24.02 -9.33
N GLU A 144 0.01 -24.79 -9.57
CA GLU A 144 0.49 -25.01 -10.95
C GLU A 144 -0.58 -25.73 -11.76
N PRO A 145 -0.77 -25.34 -13.03
CA PRO A 145 -1.66 -26.07 -13.91
C PRO A 145 -1.16 -27.51 -14.01
N THR A 146 -2.02 -28.45 -13.67
CA THR A 146 -1.71 -29.89 -13.78
C THR A 146 -1.33 -30.16 -15.24
N LYS A 147 -0.06 -30.50 -15.48
CA LYS A 147 0.37 -30.91 -16.82
C LYS A 147 -0.45 -32.14 -17.17
N SER A 148 -1.49 -31.98 -17.97
CA SER A 148 -2.21 -33.09 -18.58
C SER A 148 -1.15 -33.93 -19.29
N LYS A 149 -0.87 -35.12 -18.74
CA LYS A 149 -0.08 -36.14 -19.45
C LYS A 149 -0.87 -36.45 -20.73
N LYS A 150 -0.47 -35.83 -21.84
CA LYS A 150 -0.86 -36.34 -23.17
C LYS A 150 -0.33 -37.76 -23.25
N LYS A 151 -1.22 -38.75 -23.14
CA LYS A 151 -0.99 -40.10 -23.55
C LYS A 151 -0.94 -40.16 -25.08
#